data_55a23aa6929e9f51f8bc98a93db1bc63
#
_entry.id   55a23aa6929e9f51f8bc98a93db1bc63
#
_cell.length_a   1.000
_cell.length_b   1.000
_cell.length_c   1.000
_cell.angle_alpha   90.00
_cell.angle_beta   90.00
_cell.angle_gamma   90.00
#
_symmetry.space_group_name_H-M   'P 1'
#
loop_
_entity.id
_entity.type
_entity.pdbx_description
1 polymer ?
#
loop_
_entity_poly.entity_id
_entity_poly.type
_entity_poly.pdbx_seq_one_letter_code
_entity_poly.pdbx_strand_id
1 'polypeptide(L)'
;MSMNPTQYNIVFPLAKKTTYEANDTIDFVLSLENKKLVPGSLAICGDATIFKNKSTGEVFTSQDSNGYIDPDAGYHALFRDFTTEFRSIGLTEQFSYYPRYVKMKTQGSMLRDSLGVETFNCIEGKAMNETIRMGLNMGVNQSAAVPFVVKPDIAPNKSNVGIPGNQVGVVRIRCRLAPDAEVVYGHDNAVGYQIQNLELRYETIDDDGSREPLTMEVYQVNRQVIETNNANLSTFVPGLCDAVHISFIPTADESDTTGKKNYLRCAPIPGTPILGDNPSNVQGASRLYYAINDTDTALVGFTMQSRSEMLWNYLRSWNNEPKDYATLLNRIQGADAYGLGINFGSPLDFSTQQFAVEIDSNVATAHSAYLYFRGTRTYQ
;
A
#
# COMPACT_ATOMS: atom_id res chain seq x y z
N MET A 1 2.93 -36.19 -14.74
CA MET A 1 2.94 -34.74 -14.93
C MET A 1 4.39 -34.31 -15.00
N SER A 2 4.88 -33.91 -16.18
CA SER A 2 6.19 -33.27 -16.28
C SER A 2 6.06 -31.88 -15.69
N MET A 3 6.71 -31.62 -14.57
CA MET A 3 6.82 -30.26 -14.07
C MET A 3 7.65 -29.47 -15.08
N ASN A 4 7.06 -28.45 -15.71
CA ASN A 4 7.83 -27.50 -16.49
C ASN A 4 8.82 -26.81 -15.56
N PRO A 5 10.11 -26.80 -15.87
CA PRO A 5 11.10 -26.18 -14.99
C PRO A 5 10.85 -24.67 -14.90
N THR A 6 10.82 -24.17 -13.69
CA THR A 6 10.75 -22.73 -13.42
C THR A 6 12.10 -22.08 -13.75
N GLN A 7 12.07 -20.97 -14.47
CA GLN A 7 13.27 -20.20 -14.81
C GLN A 7 13.26 -18.90 -14.02
N TYR A 8 14.38 -18.59 -13.39
CA TYR A 8 14.60 -17.33 -12.70
C TYR A 8 15.18 -16.29 -13.65
N ASN A 9 14.59 -15.12 -13.68
CA ASN A 9 14.99 -14.02 -14.53
C ASN A 9 15.32 -12.78 -13.70
N ILE A 10 16.28 -11.99 -14.18
CA ILE A 10 16.68 -10.72 -13.58
C ILE A 10 16.63 -9.65 -14.66
N VAL A 11 16.01 -8.52 -14.33
CA VAL A 11 15.95 -7.34 -15.19
C VAL A 11 16.47 -6.13 -14.43
N PHE A 12 17.34 -5.39 -15.07
CA PHE A 12 17.83 -4.13 -14.54
C PHE A 12 16.99 -2.95 -15.04
N PRO A 13 16.97 -1.84 -14.30
CA PRO A 13 16.32 -0.61 -14.77
C PRO A 13 16.80 -0.18 -16.14
N LEU A 14 15.90 0.31 -16.99
CA LEU A 14 16.27 0.82 -18.33
C LEU A 14 17.31 1.94 -18.26
N ALA A 15 17.12 2.89 -17.32
CA ALA A 15 18.11 3.90 -16.99
C ALA A 15 18.94 3.41 -15.79
N LYS A 16 20.02 2.68 -16.08
CA LYS A 16 20.89 2.15 -15.03
C LYS A 16 21.67 3.28 -14.38
N LYS A 17 21.48 3.42 -13.07
CA LYS A 17 22.24 4.32 -12.20
C LYS A 17 23.02 3.52 -11.15
N THR A 18 24.10 4.06 -10.65
CA THR A 18 24.80 3.48 -9.48
C THR A 18 24.02 3.67 -8.20
N THR A 19 23.27 4.77 -8.12
CA THR A 19 22.45 5.13 -6.96
C THR A 19 21.14 5.74 -7.42
N TYR A 20 20.05 5.32 -6.80
CA TYR A 20 18.70 5.86 -6.98
C TYR A 20 18.30 6.63 -5.72
N GLU A 21 17.64 7.77 -5.91
CA GLU A 21 17.29 8.69 -4.83
C GLU A 21 15.79 9.03 -4.84
N ALA A 22 15.34 9.74 -3.83
CA ALA A 22 13.99 10.24 -3.70
C ALA A 22 13.47 10.88 -5.01
N ASN A 23 12.23 10.58 -5.36
CA ASN A 23 11.56 11.03 -6.60
C ASN A 23 12.10 10.47 -7.92
N ASP A 24 13.12 9.63 -7.92
CA ASP A 24 13.55 8.94 -9.14
C ASP A 24 12.42 8.07 -9.71
N THR A 25 12.34 8.06 -11.03
CA THR A 25 11.45 7.15 -11.78
C THR A 25 12.26 6.03 -12.37
N ILE A 26 11.83 4.80 -12.15
CA ILE A 26 12.53 3.57 -12.52
C ILE A 26 11.61 2.76 -13.42
N ASP A 27 12.11 2.36 -14.58
CA ASP A 27 11.38 1.56 -15.55
C ASP A 27 12.03 0.17 -15.69
N PHE A 28 11.23 -0.89 -15.56
CA PHE A 28 11.58 -2.25 -15.90
C PHE A 28 10.74 -2.74 -17.07
N VAL A 29 11.35 -3.50 -17.97
CA VAL A 29 10.67 -4.10 -19.12
C VAL A 29 10.91 -5.58 -19.12
N LEU A 30 9.83 -6.35 -19.02
CA LEU A 30 9.86 -7.80 -19.05
C LEU A 30 9.51 -8.30 -20.45
N SER A 31 10.38 -9.13 -21.02
CA SER A 31 10.10 -9.88 -22.24
C SER A 31 9.70 -11.31 -21.85
N LEU A 32 8.48 -11.68 -22.20
CA LEU A 32 7.88 -12.98 -21.84
C LEU A 32 7.73 -13.90 -23.07
N GLU A 33 8.60 -13.75 -24.06
CA GLU A 33 8.50 -14.52 -25.32
C GLU A 33 8.36 -16.02 -25.06
N ASN A 34 7.26 -16.61 -25.53
CA ASN A 34 6.92 -18.04 -25.38
C ASN A 34 6.94 -18.57 -23.95
N LYS A 35 6.75 -17.69 -22.97
CA LYS A 35 6.73 -18.03 -21.54
C LYS A 35 5.53 -17.44 -20.85
N LYS A 36 5.19 -18.02 -19.69
CA LYS A 36 4.23 -17.47 -18.74
C LYS A 36 4.97 -16.92 -17.53
N LEU A 37 4.65 -15.69 -17.12
CA LEU A 37 5.09 -15.14 -15.85
C LEU A 37 4.34 -15.85 -14.71
N VAL A 38 5.08 -16.33 -13.72
CA VAL A 38 4.52 -16.98 -12.53
C VAL A 38 3.93 -15.89 -11.61
N PRO A 39 2.63 -15.93 -11.28
CA PRO A 39 2.01 -14.97 -10.37
C PRO A 39 2.69 -14.97 -9.00
N GLY A 40 2.81 -13.79 -8.39
CA GLY A 40 3.43 -13.64 -7.07
C GLY A 40 4.94 -13.81 -7.03
N SER A 41 5.60 -14.06 -8.19
CA SER A 41 7.06 -14.25 -8.25
C SER A 41 7.84 -12.95 -8.40
N LEU A 42 7.19 -11.87 -8.85
CA LEU A 42 7.84 -10.61 -9.15
C LEU A 42 8.27 -9.91 -7.85
N ALA A 43 9.57 -9.61 -7.75
CA ALA A 43 10.16 -8.95 -6.59
C ALA A 43 11.16 -7.88 -7.03
N ILE A 44 11.18 -6.76 -6.32
CA ILE A 44 12.17 -5.70 -6.47
C ILE A 44 13.20 -5.89 -5.36
N CYS A 45 14.46 -6.02 -5.75
CA CYS A 45 15.60 -6.23 -4.86
C CYS A 45 16.57 -5.07 -4.96
N GLY A 46 17.24 -4.76 -3.88
CA GLY A 46 18.27 -3.72 -3.84
C GLY A 46 18.88 -3.58 -2.46
N ASP A 47 19.78 -2.65 -2.33
CA ASP A 47 20.45 -2.29 -1.07
C ASP A 47 20.07 -0.86 -0.69
N ALA A 48 19.44 -0.67 0.46
CA ALA A 48 18.98 0.63 0.95
C ALA A 48 19.93 1.17 2.03
N THR A 49 20.35 2.40 1.87
CA THR A 49 21.05 3.17 2.92
C THR A 49 20.13 4.27 3.41
N ILE A 50 19.93 4.35 4.74
CA ILE A 50 19.07 5.35 5.37
C ILE A 50 19.94 6.36 6.12
N PHE A 51 19.79 7.62 5.76
CA PHE A 51 20.58 8.72 6.32
C PHE A 51 19.81 9.45 7.41
N LYS A 52 20.49 9.70 8.51
CA LYS A 52 20.08 10.65 9.54
C LYS A 52 20.19 12.09 9.02
N ASN A 53 21.27 12.34 8.27
CA ASN A 53 21.48 13.57 7.53
C ASN A 53 22.04 13.24 6.14
N LYS A 54 21.20 13.32 5.12
CA LYS A 54 21.56 12.99 3.74
C LYS A 54 22.63 13.92 3.17
N SER A 55 22.63 15.21 3.57
CA SER A 55 23.58 16.20 3.06
C SER A 55 25.01 15.98 3.54
N THR A 56 25.17 15.40 4.73
CA THR A 56 26.50 15.09 5.32
C THR A 56 26.87 13.62 5.11
N GLY A 57 25.95 12.77 4.64
CA GLY A 57 26.14 11.33 4.55
C GLY A 57 26.11 10.61 5.90
N GLU A 58 25.63 11.27 6.96
CA GLU A 58 25.51 10.67 8.29
C GLU A 58 24.38 9.66 8.34
N VAL A 59 24.66 8.43 8.74
CA VAL A 59 23.70 7.35 8.89
C VAL A 59 23.22 7.21 10.34
N PHE A 60 22.05 6.58 10.54
CA PHE A 60 21.58 6.25 11.88
C PHE A 60 22.48 5.22 12.56
N THR A 61 22.67 5.37 13.86
CA THR A 61 23.46 4.48 14.71
C THR A 61 22.57 3.83 15.78
N SER A 62 23.07 2.78 16.44
CA SER A 62 22.37 2.16 17.56
C SER A 62 22.12 3.08 18.76
N GLN A 63 22.80 4.23 18.79
CA GLN A 63 22.64 5.25 19.83
C GLN A 63 21.52 6.25 19.51
N ASP A 64 21.05 6.29 18.27
CA ASP A 64 19.95 7.17 17.87
C ASP A 64 18.62 6.62 18.41
N SER A 65 17.91 7.42 19.17
CA SER A 65 16.64 7.04 19.80
C SER A 65 15.40 7.34 18.95
N ASN A 66 15.59 8.07 17.85
CA ASN A 66 14.55 8.57 16.96
C ASN A 66 14.98 8.39 15.50
N GLY A 67 14.01 8.21 14.63
CA GLY A 67 14.21 7.90 13.22
C GLY A 67 13.64 6.53 12.90
N TYR A 68 12.54 6.50 12.14
CA TYR A 68 11.74 5.30 11.92
C TYR A 68 11.33 5.19 10.45
N ILE A 69 11.25 3.97 9.95
CA ILE A 69 10.36 3.60 8.84
C ILE A 69 9.08 3.06 9.44
N ASP A 70 7.94 3.29 8.78
CA ASP A 70 6.67 2.72 9.23
C ASP A 70 6.76 1.18 9.28
N PRO A 71 6.53 0.54 10.44
CA PRO A 71 6.75 -0.89 10.62
C PRO A 71 5.78 -1.75 9.82
N ASP A 72 4.59 -1.25 9.49
CA ASP A 72 3.59 -1.98 8.71
C ASP A 72 3.84 -1.88 7.20
N ALA A 73 4.54 -0.84 6.75
CA ALA A 73 4.94 -0.66 5.37
C ALA A 73 6.33 -1.22 5.06
N GLY A 74 7.29 -1.11 6.00
CA GLY A 74 8.67 -1.53 5.78
C GLY A 74 9.30 -0.85 4.56
N TYR A 75 10.13 -1.58 3.81
CA TYR A 75 10.77 -1.06 2.59
C TYR A 75 9.81 -0.81 1.42
N HIS A 76 8.54 -1.21 1.52
CA HIS A 76 7.52 -0.74 0.56
C HIS A 76 7.37 0.79 0.62
N ALA A 77 7.72 1.44 1.73
CA ALA A 77 7.72 2.89 1.88
C ALA A 77 8.63 3.61 0.88
N LEU A 78 9.65 2.93 0.34
CA LEU A 78 10.54 3.47 -0.68
C LEU A 78 9.84 3.76 -2.03
N PHE A 79 8.75 3.06 -2.33
CA PHE A 79 8.07 3.10 -3.63
C PHE A 79 6.72 3.82 -3.52
N ARG A 80 6.65 5.07 -3.96
CA ARG A 80 5.43 5.87 -3.86
C ARG A 80 4.31 5.42 -4.78
N ASP A 81 4.67 5.19 -6.05
CA ASP A 81 3.71 4.90 -7.10
C ASP A 81 4.20 3.75 -7.98
N PHE A 82 3.29 2.91 -8.43
CA PHE A 82 3.52 1.92 -9.47
C PHE A 82 2.62 2.18 -10.68
N THR A 83 3.17 1.98 -11.88
CA THR A 83 2.40 1.89 -13.11
C THR A 83 2.78 0.60 -13.79
N THR A 84 1.80 -0.27 -14.04
CA THR A 84 1.98 -1.53 -14.75
C THR A 84 1.24 -1.45 -16.07
N GLU A 85 1.93 -1.70 -17.17
CA GLU A 85 1.39 -1.67 -18.53
C GLU A 85 1.51 -3.04 -19.18
N PHE A 86 0.40 -3.60 -19.62
CA PHE A 86 0.31 -4.79 -20.47
C PHE A 86 -0.11 -4.35 -21.87
N ARG A 87 0.86 -4.21 -22.77
CA ARG A 87 0.62 -3.49 -24.04
C ARG A 87 -0.41 -4.15 -24.95
N SER A 88 -0.37 -5.47 -25.10
CA SER A 88 -1.22 -6.16 -26.08
C SER A 88 -2.68 -6.21 -25.66
N ILE A 89 -2.98 -6.22 -24.38
CA ILE A 89 -4.36 -6.23 -23.87
C ILE A 89 -4.86 -4.86 -23.44
N GLY A 90 -4.03 -3.81 -23.59
CA GLY A 90 -4.40 -2.44 -23.27
C GLY A 90 -4.69 -2.20 -21.77
N LEU A 91 -4.19 -3.05 -20.88
CA LEU A 91 -4.35 -2.84 -19.45
C LEU A 91 -3.24 -1.92 -18.93
N THR A 92 -3.66 -0.89 -18.22
CA THR A 92 -2.77 -0.05 -17.42
C THR A 92 -3.32 0.05 -16.00
N GLU A 93 -2.52 -0.37 -15.02
CA GLU A 93 -2.77 -0.14 -13.60
C GLU A 93 -1.92 1.04 -13.14
N GLN A 94 -2.55 2.01 -12.48
CA GLN A 94 -1.86 3.10 -11.78
C GLN A 94 -2.14 2.99 -10.29
N PHE A 95 -1.14 2.57 -9.53
CA PHE A 95 -1.24 2.38 -8.11
C PHE A 95 -0.46 3.47 -7.38
N SER A 96 -1.11 4.62 -7.20
CA SER A 96 -0.54 5.78 -6.50
C SER A 96 -0.64 5.63 -4.98
N TYR A 97 0.26 6.30 -4.25
CA TYR A 97 0.31 6.26 -2.78
C TYR A 97 0.35 4.84 -2.22
N TYR A 98 1.04 3.97 -2.92
CA TYR A 98 1.15 2.55 -2.66
C TYR A 98 1.56 2.18 -1.22
N PRO A 99 2.52 2.84 -0.53
CA PRO A 99 2.91 2.48 0.83
C PRO A 99 1.78 2.57 1.85
N ARG A 100 0.88 3.54 1.70
CA ARG A 100 -0.29 3.70 2.58
C ARG A 100 -1.26 2.52 2.46
N TYR A 101 -1.48 2.07 1.22
CA TYR A 101 -2.23 0.85 0.98
C TYR A 101 -1.57 -0.37 1.64
N VAL A 102 -0.25 -0.54 1.47
CA VAL A 102 0.49 -1.66 2.09
C VAL A 102 0.34 -1.65 3.60
N LYS A 103 0.45 -0.49 4.23
CA LYS A 103 0.20 -0.34 5.67
C LYS A 103 -1.18 -0.82 6.05
N MET A 104 -2.23 -0.33 5.39
CA MET A 104 -3.60 -0.74 5.65
C MET A 104 -3.78 -2.26 5.45
N LYS A 105 -3.25 -2.79 4.35
CA LYS A 105 -3.31 -4.23 4.07
C LYS A 105 -2.61 -5.05 5.15
N THR A 106 -1.41 -4.65 5.55
CA THR A 106 -0.66 -5.33 6.62
C THR A 106 -1.46 -5.37 7.92
N GLN A 107 -2.10 -4.27 8.27
CA GLN A 107 -2.95 -4.20 9.47
C GLN A 107 -4.23 -5.02 9.36
N GLY A 108 -4.87 -5.02 8.19
CA GLY A 108 -6.17 -5.66 7.98
C GLY A 108 -6.12 -7.13 7.59
N SER A 109 -5.04 -7.60 6.95
CA SER A 109 -4.98 -8.93 6.36
C SER A 109 -3.94 -9.87 6.96
N MET A 110 -2.93 -9.36 7.68
CA MET A 110 -1.88 -10.22 8.21
C MET A 110 -2.23 -10.79 9.57
N LEU A 111 -2.37 -12.10 9.60
CA LEU A 111 -2.45 -12.88 10.84
C LEU A 111 -1.04 -13.20 11.33
N ARG A 112 -0.86 -13.18 12.63
CA ARG A 112 0.42 -13.40 13.31
C ARG A 112 1.01 -14.82 13.11
N ASP A 113 0.18 -15.80 12.79
CA ASP A 113 0.51 -17.21 12.93
C ASP A 113 1.17 -17.88 11.71
N SER A 114 1.56 -17.13 10.68
CA SER A 114 2.31 -17.74 9.59
C SER A 114 3.81 -17.46 9.71
N LEU A 115 4.57 -18.47 10.12
CA LEU A 115 6.04 -18.44 10.13
C LEU A 115 6.66 -17.94 8.80
N GLY A 116 5.99 -18.20 7.67
CA GLY A 116 6.36 -17.66 6.37
C GLY A 116 6.22 -16.14 6.28
N VAL A 117 5.30 -15.56 7.02
CA VAL A 117 5.06 -14.11 7.07
C VAL A 117 6.18 -13.41 7.84
N GLU A 118 6.70 -13.98 8.90
CA GLU A 118 7.78 -13.37 9.68
C GLU A 118 9.07 -13.28 8.87
N THR A 119 9.43 -14.32 8.12
CA THR A 119 10.62 -14.30 7.26
C THR A 119 10.48 -13.26 6.15
N PHE A 120 9.32 -13.18 5.51
CA PHE A 120 9.02 -12.15 4.51
C PHE A 120 9.02 -10.76 5.11
N ASN A 121 8.43 -10.59 6.28
CA ASN A 121 8.40 -9.31 6.97
C ASN A 121 9.80 -8.78 7.27
N CYS A 122 10.74 -9.63 7.65
CA CYS A 122 12.13 -9.24 7.87
C CYS A 122 12.80 -8.75 6.58
N ILE A 123 12.59 -9.43 5.44
CA ILE A 123 13.16 -9.07 4.15
C ILE A 123 12.52 -7.80 3.59
N GLU A 124 11.22 -7.64 3.76
CA GLU A 124 10.47 -6.44 3.41
C GLU A 124 10.65 -5.30 4.43
N GLY A 125 11.33 -5.54 5.55
CA GLY A 125 11.54 -4.58 6.61
C GLY A 125 10.29 -4.27 7.44
N LYS A 126 9.31 -5.17 7.47
CA LYS A 126 8.11 -5.04 8.30
C LYS A 126 8.33 -5.62 9.69
N ALA A 127 7.82 -4.95 10.71
CA ALA A 127 7.85 -5.42 12.08
C ALA A 127 6.44 -5.55 12.64
N MET A 128 6.08 -6.75 13.06
CA MET A 128 4.72 -7.05 13.52
C MET A 128 4.35 -6.38 14.85
N ASN A 129 5.29 -6.04 15.73
CA ASN A 129 4.99 -5.58 17.09
C ASN A 129 5.80 -4.38 17.57
N GLU A 130 6.78 -3.90 16.82
CA GLU A 130 7.69 -2.87 17.29
C GLU A 130 7.95 -1.84 16.20
N THR A 131 8.15 -0.61 16.60
CA THR A 131 8.65 0.44 15.73
C THR A 131 10.06 0.07 15.33
N ILE A 132 10.32 -0.10 14.04
CA ILE A 132 11.66 -0.34 13.52
C ILE A 132 12.44 0.96 13.71
N ARG A 133 13.31 0.97 14.69
CA ARG A 133 14.30 2.03 14.83
C ARG A 133 15.42 1.78 13.83
N MET A 134 15.67 2.73 12.97
CA MET A 134 16.69 2.59 11.94
C MET A 134 18.06 2.20 12.50
N GLY A 135 18.39 2.64 13.70
CA GLY A 135 19.66 2.32 14.35
C GLY A 135 19.75 0.92 15.00
N LEU A 136 18.63 0.31 15.36
CA LEU A 136 18.64 -0.95 16.14
C LEU A 136 18.57 -2.20 15.29
N ASN A 137 17.91 -2.14 14.14
CA ASN A 137 17.64 -3.31 13.32
C ASN A 137 18.69 -3.56 12.22
N MET A 138 19.62 -2.63 12.01
CA MET A 138 20.58 -2.73 10.92
C MET A 138 21.91 -3.41 11.28
N GLY A 139 22.04 -3.95 12.49
CA GLY A 139 23.28 -4.62 12.90
C GLY A 139 24.43 -3.68 13.27
N VAL A 140 25.59 -4.24 13.59
CA VAL A 140 26.72 -3.55 14.21
C VAL A 140 27.48 -2.60 13.27
N ASN A 141 27.25 -2.66 11.95
CA ASN A 141 27.97 -1.87 10.96
C ASN A 141 27.01 -1.12 10.04
N GLN A 142 26.56 0.03 10.47
CA GLN A 142 25.50 0.80 9.80
C GLN A 142 26.00 1.72 8.68
N SER A 143 27.28 1.70 8.39
CA SER A 143 27.80 2.29 7.17
C SER A 143 27.51 1.46 5.92
N ALA A 144 26.97 0.25 6.08
CA ALA A 144 26.65 -0.63 4.97
C ALA A 144 25.18 -0.48 4.56
N ALA A 145 24.93 -0.50 3.26
CA ALA A 145 23.60 -0.61 2.70
C ALA A 145 22.95 -1.93 3.11
N VAL A 146 21.67 -1.90 3.46
CA VAL A 146 20.93 -3.09 3.89
C VAL A 146 20.15 -3.68 2.72
N PRO A 147 20.34 -4.98 2.43
CA PRO A 147 19.61 -5.63 1.38
C PRO A 147 18.12 -5.73 1.71
N PHE A 148 17.28 -5.49 0.72
CA PHE A 148 15.84 -5.67 0.81
C PHE A 148 15.28 -6.44 -0.38
N VAL A 149 14.15 -7.09 -0.17
CA VAL A 149 13.33 -7.73 -1.19
C VAL A 149 11.89 -7.32 -0.97
N VAL A 150 11.30 -6.59 -1.91
CA VAL A 150 9.91 -6.15 -1.88
C VAL A 150 9.12 -6.86 -2.95
N LYS A 151 8.04 -7.55 -2.58
CA LYS A 151 7.06 -8.09 -3.52
C LYS A 151 5.92 -7.09 -3.66
N PRO A 152 5.90 -6.27 -4.73
CA PRO A 152 4.85 -5.27 -4.88
C PRO A 152 3.50 -5.91 -5.17
N ASP A 153 2.48 -5.35 -4.57
CA ASP A 153 1.09 -5.83 -4.65
C ASP A 153 0.36 -5.27 -5.88
N ILE A 154 0.96 -5.49 -7.04
CA ILE A 154 0.53 -5.01 -8.36
C ILE A 154 -0.03 -6.14 -9.22
N ALA A 155 -0.76 -5.82 -10.27
CA ALA A 155 -1.48 -6.75 -11.12
C ALA A 155 -0.68 -8.02 -11.54
N PRO A 156 0.62 -7.96 -11.92
CA PRO A 156 1.38 -9.15 -12.26
C PRO A 156 1.51 -10.15 -11.12
N ASN A 157 1.55 -9.68 -9.87
CA ASN A 157 1.63 -10.55 -8.71
C ASN A 157 0.27 -11.09 -8.25
N LYS A 158 -0.82 -10.54 -8.80
CA LYS A 158 -2.20 -10.83 -8.39
C LYS A 158 -3.03 -11.47 -9.48
N SER A 159 -2.40 -12.12 -10.41
CA SER A 159 -3.08 -12.93 -11.42
C SER A 159 -3.52 -14.27 -10.84
N ASN A 160 -4.67 -14.77 -11.30
CA ASN A 160 -5.18 -16.09 -10.93
C ASN A 160 -4.42 -17.24 -11.61
N VAL A 161 -3.78 -16.98 -12.75
CA VAL A 161 -3.03 -17.96 -13.57
C VAL A 161 -1.73 -17.36 -14.06
N GLY A 162 -0.85 -18.21 -14.59
CA GLY A 162 0.38 -17.75 -15.26
C GLY A 162 0.07 -16.81 -16.42
N ILE A 163 0.73 -15.66 -16.46
CA ILE A 163 0.48 -14.60 -17.44
C ILE A 163 1.22 -14.93 -18.75
N PRO A 164 0.49 -15.30 -19.85
CA PRO A 164 1.13 -15.69 -21.09
C PRO A 164 1.72 -14.49 -21.83
N GLY A 165 3.00 -14.53 -22.14
CA GLY A 165 3.68 -13.46 -22.88
C GLY A 165 3.09 -13.21 -24.27
N ASN A 166 2.64 -14.25 -24.95
CA ASN A 166 2.01 -14.14 -26.26
C ASN A 166 0.66 -13.39 -26.22
N GLN A 167 -0.03 -13.39 -25.07
CA GLN A 167 -1.31 -12.69 -24.89
C GLN A 167 -1.07 -11.23 -24.46
N VAL A 168 -0.20 -11.01 -23.48
CA VAL A 168 -0.01 -9.70 -22.86
C VAL A 168 1.08 -8.86 -23.55
N GLY A 169 1.96 -9.50 -24.33
CA GLY A 169 3.08 -8.84 -24.97
C GLY A 169 4.15 -8.40 -23.96
N VAL A 170 4.66 -7.20 -24.16
CA VAL A 170 5.65 -6.60 -23.28
C VAL A 170 4.97 -6.09 -22.02
N VAL A 171 5.48 -6.50 -20.86
CA VAL A 171 5.06 -5.97 -19.56
C VAL A 171 6.05 -4.90 -19.13
N ARG A 172 5.55 -3.69 -18.90
CA ARG A 172 6.36 -2.58 -18.37
C ARG A 172 5.92 -2.27 -16.96
N ILE A 173 6.88 -2.20 -16.06
CA ILE A 173 6.66 -1.80 -14.67
C ILE A 173 7.47 -0.56 -14.41
N ARG A 174 6.77 0.53 -14.13
CA ARG A 174 7.37 1.79 -13.71
C ARG A 174 7.10 1.99 -12.24
N CYS A 175 8.12 2.31 -11.46
CA CYS A 175 7.95 2.75 -10.09
C CYS A 175 8.58 4.14 -9.90
N ARG A 176 7.94 4.97 -9.08
CA ARG A 176 8.47 6.24 -8.62
C ARG A 176 8.85 6.09 -7.16
N LEU A 177 10.07 6.50 -6.82
CA LEU A 177 10.54 6.52 -5.45
C LEU A 177 9.86 7.61 -4.63
N ALA A 178 9.63 7.35 -3.36
CA ALA A 178 9.00 8.28 -2.44
C ALA A 178 9.95 9.45 -2.08
N PRO A 179 9.42 10.63 -1.75
CA PRO A 179 10.21 11.69 -1.12
C PRO A 179 10.84 11.22 0.20
N ASP A 180 12.00 11.75 0.55
CA ASP A 180 12.73 11.36 1.76
C ASP A 180 11.87 11.43 3.04
N ALA A 181 11.10 12.51 3.22
CA ALA A 181 10.24 12.72 4.38
C ALA A 181 9.00 11.78 4.44
N GLU A 182 8.62 11.14 3.34
CA GLU A 182 7.55 10.14 3.32
C GLU A 182 8.05 8.75 3.78
N VAL A 183 9.35 8.51 3.73
CA VAL A 183 9.98 7.23 4.07
C VAL A 183 10.45 7.19 5.52
N VAL A 184 11.17 8.21 5.95
CA VAL A 184 11.79 8.27 7.29
C VAL A 184 11.14 9.37 8.11
N TYR A 185 10.71 9.07 9.31
CA TYR A 185 10.06 10.02 10.21
C TYR A 185 10.62 9.96 11.63
N GLY A 186 10.24 10.94 12.46
CA GLY A 186 10.60 11.01 13.88
C GLY A 186 11.96 11.64 14.15
N HIS A 187 12.57 12.30 13.16
CA HIS A 187 13.84 13.00 13.30
C HIS A 187 13.76 14.46 12.83
N ASP A 188 14.51 15.36 13.46
CA ASP A 188 14.45 16.81 13.17
C ASP A 188 15.34 17.26 12.02
N ASN A 189 16.21 16.40 11.52
CA ASN A 189 17.18 16.73 10.47
C ASN A 189 16.72 16.33 9.09
N ALA A 190 17.49 16.72 8.07
CA ALA A 190 17.27 16.34 6.69
C ALA A 190 17.56 14.84 6.47
N VAL A 191 16.66 14.01 6.98
CA VAL A 191 16.68 12.56 6.77
C VAL A 191 16.53 12.23 5.29
N GLY A 192 16.98 11.05 4.90
CA GLY A 192 16.80 10.60 3.53
C GLY A 192 17.29 9.17 3.33
N TYR A 193 17.23 8.73 2.09
CA TYR A 193 17.69 7.41 1.71
C TYR A 193 18.31 7.41 0.32
N GLN A 194 19.01 6.34 0.02
CA GLN A 194 19.44 5.97 -1.33
C GLN A 194 19.33 4.47 -1.53
N ILE A 195 19.18 4.05 -2.78
CA ILE A 195 19.13 2.65 -3.17
C ILE A 195 20.25 2.37 -4.16
N GLN A 196 20.95 1.25 -3.97
CA GLN A 196 21.96 0.72 -4.88
C GLN A 196 21.58 -0.68 -5.35
N ASN A 197 22.24 -1.18 -6.39
CA ASN A 197 22.06 -2.54 -6.89
C ASN A 197 20.60 -2.91 -7.18
N LEU A 198 19.81 -1.95 -7.65
CA LEU A 198 18.38 -2.15 -7.88
C LEU A 198 18.16 -3.07 -9.08
N GLU A 199 17.37 -4.12 -8.86
CA GLU A 199 16.99 -5.11 -9.88
C GLU A 199 15.57 -5.62 -9.63
N LEU A 200 14.94 -6.10 -10.70
CA LEU A 200 13.66 -6.80 -10.65
C LEU A 200 13.90 -8.29 -10.94
N ARG A 201 13.40 -9.14 -10.08
CA ARG A 201 13.44 -10.60 -10.21
C ARG A 201 12.05 -11.16 -10.44
N TYR A 202 11.94 -12.18 -11.28
CA TYR A 202 10.68 -12.86 -11.54
C TYR A 202 10.93 -14.28 -12.06
N GLU A 203 9.90 -15.10 -11.95
CA GLU A 203 9.95 -16.48 -12.42
C GLU A 203 9.06 -16.65 -13.66
N THR A 204 9.50 -17.51 -14.56
CA THR A 204 8.75 -17.91 -15.75
C THR A 204 8.72 -19.42 -15.90
N ILE A 205 7.67 -19.91 -16.53
CA ILE A 205 7.53 -21.28 -17.02
C ILE A 205 7.30 -21.25 -18.53
N ASP A 206 7.58 -22.35 -19.21
CA ASP A 206 7.29 -22.45 -20.64
C ASP A 206 5.78 -22.35 -20.90
N ASP A 207 5.42 -21.63 -21.97
CA ASP A 207 4.01 -21.50 -22.38
C ASP A 207 3.56 -22.80 -23.06
N ASP A 208 2.70 -23.54 -22.39
CA ASP A 208 2.10 -24.79 -22.86
C ASP A 208 0.98 -24.60 -23.88
N GLY A 209 0.70 -23.36 -24.24
CA GLY A 209 -0.38 -22.99 -25.17
C GLY A 209 -1.78 -23.03 -24.53
N SER A 210 -1.93 -23.42 -23.27
CA SER A 210 -3.23 -23.35 -22.58
C SER A 210 -3.65 -21.89 -22.40
N ARG A 211 -4.93 -21.63 -22.63
CA ARG A 211 -5.52 -20.29 -22.51
C ARG A 211 -6.68 -20.35 -21.52
N GLU A 212 -6.39 -20.04 -20.29
CA GLU A 212 -7.39 -19.80 -19.27
C GLU A 212 -7.71 -18.30 -19.21
N PRO A 213 -8.93 -17.91 -18.85
CA PRO A 213 -9.25 -16.50 -18.66
C PRO A 213 -8.28 -15.87 -17.65
N LEU A 214 -7.54 -14.87 -18.11
CA LEU A 214 -6.59 -14.14 -17.29
C LEU A 214 -7.33 -13.13 -16.43
N THR A 215 -7.40 -13.37 -15.14
CA THR A 215 -8.03 -12.48 -14.17
C THR A 215 -6.98 -11.88 -13.25
N MET A 216 -6.96 -10.58 -13.16
CA MET A 216 -6.04 -9.83 -12.32
C MET A 216 -6.78 -8.90 -11.36
N GLU A 217 -6.37 -8.91 -10.10
CA GLU A 217 -6.79 -7.90 -9.15
C GLU A 217 -6.01 -6.61 -9.42
N VAL A 218 -6.70 -5.51 -9.53
CA VAL A 218 -6.14 -4.18 -9.79
C VAL A 218 -6.68 -3.18 -8.79
N TYR A 219 -5.87 -2.18 -8.48
CA TYR A 219 -6.30 -1.07 -7.62
C TYR A 219 -6.39 0.23 -8.39
N GLN A 220 -7.41 1.00 -8.04
CA GLN A 220 -7.55 2.38 -8.47
C GLN A 220 -7.59 3.29 -7.26
N VAL A 221 -6.83 4.37 -7.32
CA VAL A 221 -6.66 5.26 -6.18
C VAL A 221 -7.19 6.64 -6.52
N ASN A 222 -8.03 7.16 -5.63
CA ASN A 222 -8.50 8.54 -5.68
C ASN A 222 -8.08 9.24 -4.38
N ARG A 223 -7.57 10.47 -4.51
CA ARG A 223 -7.26 11.34 -3.38
C ARG A 223 -8.12 12.58 -3.43
N GLN A 224 -8.80 12.89 -2.35
CA GLN A 224 -9.61 14.08 -2.21
C GLN A 224 -9.28 14.81 -0.91
N VAL A 225 -9.49 16.11 -0.90
CA VAL A 225 -9.27 16.94 0.30
C VAL A 225 -10.61 17.34 0.90
N ILE A 226 -10.73 17.18 2.20
CA ILE A 226 -11.88 17.59 3.00
C ILE A 226 -11.51 18.89 3.70
N GLU A 227 -12.15 19.97 3.35
CA GLU A 227 -11.89 21.31 3.93
C GLU A 227 -13.01 21.79 4.85
N THR A 228 -14.18 21.13 4.80
CA THR A 228 -15.39 21.57 5.51
C THR A 228 -15.92 20.47 6.44
N ASN A 229 -16.80 20.90 7.36
CA ASN A 229 -17.41 20.02 8.34
C ASN A 229 -18.30 18.93 7.72
N ASN A 230 -18.89 19.19 6.56
CA ASN A 230 -19.67 18.21 5.80
C ASN A 230 -19.03 18.05 4.44
N ALA A 231 -18.59 16.85 4.13
CA ALA A 231 -17.93 16.54 2.88
C ALA A 231 -18.60 15.38 2.17
N ASN A 232 -18.66 15.48 0.86
CA ASN A 232 -19.06 14.42 -0.03
C ASN A 232 -17.84 14.04 -0.88
N LEU A 233 -17.30 12.84 -0.66
CA LEU A 233 -16.22 12.28 -1.47
C LEU A 233 -16.85 11.48 -2.58
N SER A 234 -16.88 12.04 -3.76
CA SER A 234 -17.58 11.47 -4.91
C SER A 234 -16.61 11.10 -6.03
N THR A 235 -16.73 9.89 -6.55
CA THR A 235 -15.83 9.42 -7.61
C THR A 235 -16.48 8.38 -8.52
N PHE A 236 -16.04 8.37 -9.77
CA PHE A 236 -16.27 7.29 -10.71
C PHE A 236 -15.02 6.42 -10.80
N VAL A 237 -15.21 5.12 -10.81
CA VAL A 237 -14.13 4.14 -10.88
C VAL A 237 -14.39 3.20 -12.05
N PRO A 238 -13.52 3.14 -13.07
CA PRO A 238 -13.74 2.24 -14.20
C PRO A 238 -13.75 0.79 -13.78
N GLY A 239 -14.87 0.11 -14.00
CA GLY A 239 -15.06 -1.33 -13.93
C GLY A 239 -15.57 -1.87 -12.59
N LEU A 240 -15.55 -3.19 -12.49
CA LEU A 240 -16.06 -3.92 -11.34
C LEU A 240 -15.15 -3.75 -10.13
N CYS A 241 -15.73 -3.35 -8.99
CA CYS A 241 -15.04 -3.24 -7.70
C CYS A 241 -15.81 -4.01 -6.64
N ASP A 242 -15.12 -4.73 -5.77
CA ASP A 242 -15.70 -5.53 -4.68
C ASP A 242 -15.48 -4.90 -3.30
N ALA A 243 -14.50 -4.02 -3.18
CA ALA A 243 -14.21 -3.31 -1.94
C ALA A 243 -13.58 -1.94 -2.17
N VAL A 244 -13.70 -1.07 -1.18
CA VAL A 244 -12.94 0.16 -1.07
C VAL A 244 -12.28 0.24 0.31
N HIS A 245 -11.01 0.67 0.33
CA HIS A 245 -10.27 0.96 1.55
C HIS A 245 -10.00 2.44 1.62
N ILE A 246 -10.31 3.07 2.74
CA ILE A 246 -10.24 4.51 2.89
C ILE A 246 -9.34 4.86 4.08
N SER A 247 -8.49 5.85 3.91
CA SER A 247 -7.64 6.37 4.97
C SER A 247 -7.67 7.88 4.97
N PHE A 248 -7.75 8.46 6.15
CA PHE A 248 -7.70 9.90 6.37
C PHE A 248 -6.40 10.30 7.04
N ILE A 249 -5.89 11.48 6.69
CA ILE A 249 -4.72 12.09 7.33
C ILE A 249 -4.93 13.62 7.37
N PRO A 250 -4.57 14.32 8.45
CA PRO A 250 -4.53 15.78 8.43
C PRO A 250 -3.63 16.29 7.31
N THR A 251 -4.10 17.24 6.52
CA THR A 251 -3.34 17.78 5.37
C THR A 251 -2.01 18.41 5.83
N ALA A 252 -1.96 18.96 7.03
CA ALA A 252 -0.74 19.48 7.63
C ALA A 252 0.32 18.39 7.88
N ASP A 253 -0.11 17.15 8.20
CA ASP A 253 0.80 16.03 8.41
C ASP A 253 1.29 15.46 7.09
N GLU A 254 0.45 15.52 6.05
CA GLU A 254 0.81 15.12 4.69
C GLU A 254 1.85 16.07 4.06
N SER A 255 1.78 17.35 4.38
CA SER A 255 2.70 18.36 3.88
C SER A 255 3.96 18.55 4.75
N ASP A 256 4.12 17.76 5.81
CA ASP A 256 5.29 17.85 6.68
C ASP A 256 6.54 17.32 5.96
N THR A 257 7.31 18.24 5.40
CA THR A 257 8.58 17.94 4.73
C THR A 257 9.75 17.78 5.70
N THR A 258 9.52 17.95 7.01
CA THR A 258 10.56 17.87 8.02
C THR A 258 10.83 16.44 8.50
N GLY A 259 9.98 15.49 8.12
CA GLY A 259 10.10 14.08 8.55
C GLY A 259 9.76 13.84 10.03
N LYS A 260 9.17 14.83 10.71
CA LYS A 260 8.79 14.68 12.14
C LYS A 260 7.64 13.74 12.34
N LYS A 261 6.70 13.70 11.40
CA LYS A 261 5.48 12.91 11.48
C LYS A 261 5.49 11.76 10.48
N ASN A 262 4.87 10.66 10.87
CA ASN A 262 4.70 9.53 9.98
C ASN A 262 3.71 9.88 8.87
N TYR A 263 4.20 10.07 7.65
CA TYR A 263 3.39 10.31 6.46
C TYR A 263 2.37 9.20 6.20
N LEU A 264 2.67 7.95 6.59
CA LEU A 264 1.79 6.80 6.37
C LEU A 264 0.73 6.61 7.46
N ARG A 265 0.54 7.57 8.37
CA ARG A 265 -0.57 7.51 9.33
C ARG A 265 -1.89 7.26 8.62
N CYS A 266 -2.70 6.39 9.20
CA CYS A 266 -4.02 6.03 8.70
C CYS A 266 -5.04 6.22 9.81
N ALA A 267 -6.13 6.91 9.51
CA ALA A 267 -7.27 7.01 10.41
C ALA A 267 -8.56 6.56 9.68
N PRO A 268 -9.49 5.90 10.37
CA PRO A 268 -10.75 5.44 9.78
C PRO A 268 -11.76 6.56 9.55
N ILE A 269 -11.56 7.70 10.21
CA ILE A 269 -12.41 8.88 10.12
C ILE A 269 -11.54 10.14 10.09
N PRO A 270 -12.00 11.24 9.48
CA PRO A 270 -11.33 12.53 9.61
C PRO A 270 -11.49 13.08 11.03
N GLY A 271 -10.43 13.68 11.54
CA GLY A 271 -10.35 14.14 12.93
C GLY A 271 -9.53 13.22 13.81
N THR A 272 -9.31 13.62 15.04
CA THR A 272 -8.56 12.83 16.03
C THR A 272 -9.57 12.20 16.98
N PRO A 273 -9.92 10.92 16.86
CA PRO A 273 -10.67 10.25 17.90
C PRO A 273 -9.78 10.17 19.14
N ILE A 274 -10.22 10.76 20.23
CA ILE A 274 -9.52 10.69 21.52
C ILE A 274 -9.73 9.27 22.06
N LEU A 275 -8.65 8.53 22.13
CA LEU A 275 -8.60 7.20 22.69
C LEU A 275 -8.59 7.27 24.22
N GLY A 276 -9.49 6.52 24.85
CA GLY A 276 -9.50 6.30 26.28
C GLY A 276 -10.33 7.27 27.09
N ASP A 277 -10.69 8.42 26.54
CA ASP A 277 -11.54 9.39 27.20
C ASP A 277 -12.99 9.29 26.72
N ASN A 278 -13.89 9.64 27.59
CA ASN A 278 -15.34 9.66 27.46
C ASN A 278 -15.83 9.70 25.99
N PRO A 279 -16.62 8.70 25.53
CA PRO A 279 -17.13 8.65 24.15
C PRO A 279 -17.94 9.87 23.72
N SER A 280 -18.31 10.76 24.63
CA SER A 280 -18.94 12.05 24.33
C SER A 280 -17.95 13.12 23.82
N ASN A 281 -16.65 12.89 23.86
CA ASN A 281 -15.64 13.86 23.41
C ASN A 281 -15.00 13.46 22.07
N VAL A 282 -15.68 12.72 21.23
CA VAL A 282 -15.21 12.39 19.88
C VAL A 282 -15.19 13.67 19.03
N GLN A 283 -14.03 14.31 18.95
CA GLN A 283 -13.77 15.37 17.99
C GLN A 283 -13.44 14.69 16.65
N GLY A 284 -14.40 14.50 15.80
CA GLY A 284 -14.21 13.85 14.53
C GLY A 284 -15.50 13.67 13.78
N ALA A 285 -15.50 12.84 12.75
CA ALA A 285 -16.71 12.52 12.02
C ALA A 285 -17.73 11.88 12.96
N SER A 286 -18.89 12.50 13.05
CA SER A 286 -20.01 12.00 13.84
C SER A 286 -20.75 10.91 13.07
N ARG A 287 -20.67 10.93 11.75
CA ARG A 287 -21.36 10.02 10.85
C ARG A 287 -20.60 9.89 9.54
N LEU A 288 -20.50 8.66 9.06
CA LEU A 288 -19.98 8.36 7.74
C LEU A 288 -20.89 7.33 7.09
N TYR A 289 -21.37 7.61 5.89
CA TYR A 289 -22.15 6.66 5.10
C TYR A 289 -21.74 6.73 3.63
N TYR A 290 -21.97 5.67 2.90
CA TYR A 290 -21.72 5.65 1.48
C TYR A 290 -23.01 5.53 0.70
N ALA A 291 -23.01 6.14 -0.47
CA ALA A 291 -24.13 6.09 -1.41
C ALA A 291 -23.63 5.66 -2.80
N ILE A 292 -24.53 5.10 -3.58
CA ILE A 292 -24.31 4.76 -4.98
C ILE A 292 -25.38 5.46 -5.78
N ASN A 293 -24.99 6.31 -6.75
CA ASN A 293 -25.87 7.05 -7.65
C ASN A 293 -26.88 8.00 -6.97
N ASP A 294 -26.47 8.74 -5.98
CA ASP A 294 -27.33 9.74 -5.28
C ASP A 294 -28.73 9.23 -4.89
N THR A 295 -29.00 7.97 -5.12
CA THR A 295 -30.25 7.38 -4.68
C THR A 295 -30.12 7.03 -3.22
N ASP A 296 -31.10 7.43 -2.43
CA ASP A 296 -31.34 7.07 -1.02
C ASP A 296 -31.44 5.56 -0.75
N THR A 297 -30.94 4.74 -1.65
CA THR A 297 -30.62 3.37 -1.36
C THR A 297 -29.39 3.42 -0.45
N ALA A 298 -29.67 3.80 0.80
CA ALA A 298 -28.83 3.53 1.92
C ALA A 298 -28.56 2.00 1.94
N LEU A 299 -27.68 1.57 1.08
CA LEU A 299 -27.03 0.28 1.21
C LEU A 299 -26.20 0.40 2.49
N VAL A 300 -26.87 0.13 3.62
CA VAL A 300 -26.27 0.05 4.94
C VAL A 300 -25.52 1.33 5.30
N GLY A 301 -26.27 2.34 5.75
CA GLY A 301 -25.65 3.52 6.37
C GLY A 301 -24.80 3.06 7.55
N PHE A 302 -23.50 3.21 7.42
CA PHE A 302 -22.63 3.09 8.57
C PHE A 302 -22.82 4.37 9.40
N THR A 303 -23.52 4.27 10.48
CA THR A 303 -23.37 5.25 11.55
C THR A 303 -22.09 4.86 12.29
N MET A 304 -20.95 5.40 11.91
CA MET A 304 -19.69 5.12 12.58
C MET A 304 -19.61 5.76 13.94
N GLN A 305 -20.47 5.33 14.82
CA GLN A 305 -20.47 5.72 16.23
C GLN A 305 -19.65 4.76 17.07
N SER A 306 -19.34 3.58 16.54
CA SER A 306 -18.65 2.52 17.26
C SER A 306 -17.33 2.15 16.59
N ARG A 307 -16.25 2.20 17.36
CA ARG A 307 -14.92 1.75 16.91
C ARG A 307 -14.89 0.27 16.54
N SER A 308 -15.68 -0.55 17.21
CA SER A 308 -15.81 -1.96 16.92
C SER A 308 -16.47 -2.21 15.58
N GLU A 309 -17.45 -1.41 15.19
CA GLU A 309 -18.07 -1.48 13.87
C GLU A 309 -17.10 -1.07 12.76
N MET A 310 -16.37 0.03 12.94
CA MET A 310 -15.33 0.45 12.00
C MET A 310 -14.28 -0.63 11.80
N LEU A 311 -13.81 -1.21 12.90
CA LEU A 311 -12.82 -2.29 12.86
C LEU A 311 -13.37 -3.54 12.16
N TRP A 312 -14.59 -3.94 12.49
CA TRP A 312 -15.24 -5.10 11.87
C TRP A 312 -15.34 -4.93 10.35
N ASN A 313 -15.83 -3.79 9.89
CA ASN A 313 -15.95 -3.49 8.47
C ASN A 313 -14.59 -3.43 7.77
N TYR A 314 -13.58 -2.85 8.44
CA TYR A 314 -12.22 -2.83 7.94
C TYR A 314 -11.65 -4.23 7.71
N LEU A 315 -11.76 -5.11 8.69
CA LEU A 315 -11.30 -6.49 8.57
C LEU A 315 -12.05 -7.26 7.49
N ARG A 316 -13.37 -7.09 7.46
CA ARG A 316 -14.22 -7.74 6.45
C ARG A 316 -13.88 -7.30 5.03
N SER A 317 -13.48 -6.05 4.84
CA SER A 317 -13.09 -5.55 3.51
C SER A 317 -11.83 -6.21 2.96
N TRP A 318 -10.98 -6.75 3.82
CA TRP A 318 -9.80 -7.53 3.45
C TRP A 318 -10.08 -9.04 3.31
N ASN A 319 -11.34 -9.47 3.34
CA ASN A 319 -11.74 -10.88 3.36
C ASN A 319 -11.13 -11.68 4.52
N ASN A 320 -10.83 -11.01 5.60
CA ASN A 320 -10.28 -11.63 6.80
C ASN A 320 -11.38 -11.87 7.82
N GLU A 321 -11.51 -13.10 8.25
CA GLU A 321 -12.19 -13.40 9.51
C GLU A 321 -11.17 -13.28 10.62
N PRO A 322 -11.38 -12.39 11.60
CA PRO A 322 -10.42 -12.21 12.66
C PRO A 322 -10.35 -13.49 13.53
N LYS A 323 -9.24 -14.20 13.41
CA LYS A 323 -8.97 -15.38 14.25
C LYS A 323 -8.24 -15.03 15.56
N ASP A 324 -7.62 -13.85 15.63
CA ASP A 324 -6.90 -13.40 16.83
C ASP A 324 -7.11 -11.91 17.10
N TYR A 325 -8.16 -11.61 17.85
CA TYR A 325 -8.53 -10.26 18.25
C TYR A 325 -7.50 -9.56 19.15
N ALA A 326 -6.80 -10.30 19.99
CA ALA A 326 -5.93 -9.70 21.00
C ALA A 326 -4.70 -9.02 20.38
N THR A 327 -4.12 -9.63 19.36
CA THR A 327 -2.96 -9.07 18.65
C THR A 327 -3.36 -7.86 17.81
N LEU A 328 -4.55 -7.90 17.21
CA LEU A 328 -5.07 -6.81 16.41
C LEU A 328 -5.42 -5.60 17.27
N LEU A 329 -6.08 -5.80 18.41
CA LEU A 329 -6.44 -4.74 19.37
C LEU A 329 -5.22 -3.98 19.88
N ASN A 330 -4.12 -4.67 20.19
CA ASN A 330 -2.89 -4.03 20.63
C ASN A 330 -2.26 -3.12 19.56
N ARG A 331 -2.46 -3.43 18.28
CA ARG A 331 -2.02 -2.61 17.15
C ARG A 331 -2.95 -1.44 16.86
N ILE A 332 -4.23 -1.60 17.13
CA ILE A 332 -5.32 -0.68 16.77
C ILE A 332 -5.65 0.29 17.90
N GLN A 333 -4.95 0.24 19.02
CA GLN A 333 -5.19 1.14 20.15
C GLN A 333 -4.90 2.61 19.85
N GLY A 334 -4.13 2.91 18.80
CA GLY A 334 -3.90 4.27 18.30
C GLY A 334 -5.03 4.79 17.42
N ALA A 335 -5.39 6.06 17.56
CA ALA A 335 -6.36 6.75 16.71
C ALA A 335 -5.96 6.74 15.22
N ASP A 336 -4.68 6.55 14.95
CA ASP A 336 -4.05 6.64 13.63
C ASP A 336 -3.59 5.27 13.12
N ALA A 337 -4.15 4.19 13.62
CA ALA A 337 -3.57 2.86 13.44
C ALA A 337 -4.17 2.08 12.28
N TYR A 338 -5.37 2.39 11.80
CA TYR A 338 -6.03 1.64 10.73
C TYR A 338 -6.89 2.54 9.84
N GLY A 339 -7.26 2.03 8.67
CA GLY A 339 -8.19 2.70 7.76
C GLY A 339 -9.64 2.24 7.95
N LEU A 340 -10.50 2.76 7.10
CA LEU A 340 -11.87 2.26 6.92
C LEU A 340 -11.88 1.27 5.76
N GLY A 341 -12.72 0.25 5.85
CA GLY A 341 -12.97 -0.67 4.74
C GLY A 341 -14.47 -0.88 4.52
N ILE A 342 -14.86 -0.93 3.27
CA ILE A 342 -16.20 -1.27 2.84
C ILE A 342 -16.11 -2.44 1.87
N ASN A 343 -16.77 -3.55 2.19
CA ASN A 343 -16.92 -4.69 1.30
C ASN A 343 -18.34 -4.63 0.72
N PHE A 344 -18.47 -4.59 -0.59
CA PHE A 344 -19.77 -4.49 -1.26
C PHE A 344 -20.53 -5.83 -1.29
N GLY A 345 -19.91 -6.93 -0.86
CA GLY A 345 -20.48 -8.28 -0.86
C GLY A 345 -20.47 -8.94 -2.24
N SER A 346 -20.79 -8.22 -3.28
CA SER A 346 -20.63 -8.62 -4.68
C SER A 346 -19.98 -7.47 -5.46
N PRO A 347 -19.22 -7.78 -6.55
CA PRO A 347 -18.64 -6.74 -7.37
C PRO A 347 -19.69 -5.80 -7.97
N LEU A 348 -19.48 -4.50 -7.83
CA LEU A 348 -20.32 -3.44 -8.38
C LEU A 348 -19.61 -2.73 -9.52
N ASP A 349 -20.34 -2.37 -10.57
CA ASP A 349 -19.81 -1.64 -11.71
C ASP A 349 -19.89 -0.12 -11.46
N PHE A 350 -18.74 0.48 -11.15
CA PHE A 350 -18.64 1.93 -10.96
C PHE A 350 -18.23 2.70 -12.23
N SER A 351 -18.21 2.07 -13.39
CA SER A 351 -17.99 2.79 -14.66
C SER A 351 -19.17 3.68 -15.03
N THR A 352 -20.37 3.28 -14.61
CA THR A 352 -21.63 4.01 -14.86
C THR A 352 -22.28 4.52 -13.57
N GLN A 353 -21.78 4.11 -12.41
CA GLN A 353 -22.33 4.44 -11.12
C GLN A 353 -21.33 5.27 -10.33
N GLN A 354 -21.82 6.30 -9.66
CA GLN A 354 -21.01 7.12 -8.79
C GLN A 354 -20.97 6.52 -7.39
N PHE A 355 -19.76 6.34 -6.88
CA PHE A 355 -19.56 6.05 -5.46
C PHE A 355 -19.36 7.35 -4.70
N ALA A 356 -20.10 7.53 -3.64
CA ALA A 356 -19.97 8.68 -2.75
C ALA A 356 -19.83 8.24 -1.30
N VAL A 357 -18.95 8.91 -0.57
CA VAL A 357 -18.86 8.83 0.89
C VAL A 357 -19.24 10.17 1.46
N GLU A 358 -20.32 10.20 2.22
CA GLU A 358 -20.76 11.38 2.93
C GLU A 358 -20.22 11.38 4.35
N ILE A 359 -19.65 12.50 4.75
CA ILE A 359 -19.01 12.67 6.05
C ILE A 359 -19.67 13.83 6.75
N ASP A 360 -20.34 13.53 7.84
CA ASP A 360 -20.87 14.52 8.78
C ASP A 360 -19.87 14.62 9.95
N SER A 361 -19.13 15.72 9.99
CA SER A 361 -18.03 15.84 10.95
C SER A 361 -17.86 17.26 11.48
N ASN A 362 -17.39 17.36 12.71
CA ASN A 362 -16.91 18.59 13.33
C ASN A 362 -15.40 18.74 13.21
N VAL A 363 -14.85 18.45 12.03
CA VAL A 363 -13.40 18.48 11.82
C VAL A 363 -12.92 19.92 11.70
N ALA A 364 -12.07 20.34 12.62
CA ALA A 364 -11.53 21.70 12.65
C ALA A 364 -10.38 21.93 11.66
N THR A 365 -9.83 20.86 11.06
CA THR A 365 -8.65 20.91 10.20
C THR A 365 -8.88 20.15 8.91
N ALA A 366 -8.30 20.63 7.80
CA ALA A 366 -8.39 19.96 6.53
C ALA A 366 -7.72 18.57 6.59
N HIS A 367 -8.35 17.60 5.92
CA HIS A 367 -7.87 16.22 5.82
C HIS A 367 -7.79 15.78 4.38
N SER A 368 -6.80 14.96 4.06
CA SER A 368 -6.76 14.20 2.81
C SER A 368 -7.39 12.84 3.01
N ALA A 369 -8.29 12.48 2.12
CA ALA A 369 -8.90 11.15 2.03
C ALA A 369 -8.27 10.38 0.87
N TYR A 370 -7.80 9.17 1.13
CA TYR A 370 -7.27 8.25 0.14
C TYR A 370 -8.21 7.07 0.01
N LEU A 371 -8.78 6.90 -1.19
CA LEU A 371 -9.73 5.83 -1.50
C LEU A 371 -9.05 4.84 -2.44
N TYR A 372 -8.93 3.59 -2.02
CA TYR A 372 -8.34 2.48 -2.79
C TYR A 372 -9.45 1.51 -3.17
N PHE A 373 -9.86 1.56 -4.42
CA PHE A 373 -10.88 0.65 -4.96
C PHE A 373 -10.21 -0.63 -5.44
N ARG A 374 -10.58 -1.74 -4.83
CA ARG A 374 -10.15 -3.06 -5.28
C ARG A 374 -11.08 -3.52 -6.39
N GLY A 375 -10.51 -3.84 -7.53
CA GLY A 375 -11.25 -4.28 -8.70
C GLY A 375 -10.64 -5.51 -9.33
N THR A 376 -11.42 -6.15 -10.21
CA THR A 376 -11.00 -7.32 -10.97
C THR A 376 -11.14 -7.03 -12.46
N ARG A 377 -10.13 -7.40 -13.24
CA ARG A 377 -10.13 -7.34 -14.69
C ARG A 377 -9.92 -8.73 -15.26
N THR A 378 -10.79 -9.14 -16.18
CA THR A 378 -10.70 -10.44 -16.85
C THR A 378 -10.49 -10.24 -18.34
N TYR A 379 -9.55 -10.97 -18.90
CA TYR A 379 -9.19 -11.00 -20.31
C TYR A 379 -9.29 -12.44 -20.82
N GLN A 380 -9.93 -12.59 -21.99
CA GLN A 380 -10.14 -13.88 -22.65
C GLN A 380 -9.11 -14.13 -23.73
#